data_8ace9f4bf5da0fb39933709655560299
#
_entry.id   8ace9f4bf5da0fb39933709655560299
#
_cell.length_a   1.000
_cell.length_b   1.000
_cell.length_c   1.000
_cell.angle_alpha   90.00
_cell.angle_beta   90.00
_cell.angle_gamma   90.00
#
_symmetry.space_group_name_H-M   'P 1'
#
loop_
_entity.id
_entity.type
_entity.pdbx_description
1 polymer ?
#
loop_
_entity_poly.entity_id
_entity_poly.type
_entity_poly.pdbx_seq_one_letter_code
_entity_poly.pdbx_strand_id
1 'polypeptide(L)'
;MKTLLLALTVLAGSAFAAETSKPNILLIYSDDHGWADLGMQGVDKDIRTPNLDALARDGVRFARGYVSAPQCVPSRAGVITGRYQQKFGVEDNGKGPLPLEELTIAERLKPAGYVTGQIGKWHLAHVEGKKGDKKENRTSKEHLPNGQGFDEYWCGEIRQFVASHDLQGKPFSDAPHLVKDERFRVDVQTEAALSFLDRRAADPGKPWFLYLAWFAPHVPLESPEPWFSKTPENLPLERRQALAMIAAMDDGLGRIRAKLKEMGEEKNTLIVFIGDNGAPTKEKAWDGSLNLPLIGEKGMLTDGGIRTPFVAAWPGTLPAGKVFDQPVINLDVAATAVAAAGLPPDDKLDGVNLLPFLKGEKTTAPHETLFWRWRSQAAVLEFPWKHIRLGPTERFLFDVTTPDGETKNLITQHPEIAERLEAKLKSWSDTLNPTGLPTETVDADQSFFEDHGVFPKDAAAPVAGPQGWQVRNGELTTNNGALQIVAGNDAPFLTRNNLDLPGPVTATLRLRAKAGGKTTLAWRTDLQDNFATDDTAAFDWPTSSEWQEVQAVLPVKGKLIHLRIMLPKGSSGLEVQSIELQGKDGKPQVWRFDSSR
;
A
#
# COMPACT_ATOMS: atom_id res chain seq x y z
N MET A 1 -91.91 4.61 -16.23
CA MET A 1 -90.72 4.91 -15.44
C MET A 1 -89.65 3.82 -15.76
N LYS A 2 -88.65 4.18 -16.59
CA LYS A 2 -87.58 3.26 -16.94
C LYS A 2 -86.33 3.67 -16.15
N THR A 3 -85.89 2.84 -15.23
CA THR A 3 -84.72 3.08 -14.41
C THR A 3 -83.49 2.63 -15.20
N LEU A 4 -82.61 3.58 -15.47
CA LEU A 4 -81.29 3.32 -16.16
C LEU A 4 -80.26 2.99 -15.09
N LEU A 5 -79.74 1.77 -15.08
CA LEU A 5 -78.61 1.36 -14.25
C LEU A 5 -77.32 1.75 -14.99
N LEU A 6 -76.54 2.64 -14.39
CA LEU A 6 -75.19 3.01 -14.87
C LEU A 6 -74.17 2.08 -14.20
N ALA A 7 -73.57 1.18 -14.99
CA ALA A 7 -72.45 0.32 -14.50
C ALA A 7 -71.17 1.12 -14.56
N LEU A 8 -70.59 1.43 -13.41
CA LEU A 8 -69.26 2.03 -13.28
C LEU A 8 -68.17 0.91 -13.32
N THR A 9 -67.48 0.76 -14.44
CA THR A 9 -66.31 -0.11 -14.56
C THR A 9 -65.08 0.62 -14.01
N VAL A 10 -64.62 0.19 -12.82
CA VAL A 10 -63.36 0.63 -12.24
C VAL A 10 -62.22 -0.15 -12.94
N LEU A 11 -61.50 0.49 -13.83
CA LEU A 11 -60.23 0.00 -14.32
C LEU A 11 -59.18 0.11 -13.18
N ALA A 12 -58.91 -1.00 -12.51
CA ALA A 12 -57.75 -1.13 -11.65
C ALA A 12 -56.47 -1.20 -12.54
N GLY A 13 -55.86 -0.05 -12.78
CA GLY A 13 -54.53 0.05 -13.36
C GLY A 13 -53.54 -0.56 -12.39
N SER A 14 -53.09 -1.80 -12.66
CA SER A 14 -51.93 -2.36 -12.01
C SER A 14 -50.73 -1.51 -12.41
N ALA A 15 -50.31 -0.59 -11.52
CA ALA A 15 -49.01 0.02 -11.61
C ALA A 15 -47.98 -1.08 -11.41
N PHE A 16 -47.50 -1.66 -12.50
CA PHE A 16 -46.25 -2.38 -12.47
C PHE A 16 -45.20 -1.35 -12.02
N ALA A 17 -44.79 -1.45 -10.75
CA ALA A 17 -43.54 -0.83 -10.33
C ALA A 17 -42.44 -1.34 -11.29
N ALA A 18 -41.94 -0.48 -12.13
CA ALA A 18 -40.78 -0.81 -12.96
C ALA A 18 -39.71 -1.31 -12.01
N GLU A 19 -39.35 -2.60 -12.12
CA GLU A 19 -38.24 -3.19 -11.40
C GLU A 19 -37.05 -2.30 -11.75
N THR A 20 -36.53 -1.53 -10.78
CA THR A 20 -35.41 -0.64 -11.01
C THR A 20 -34.25 -1.53 -11.42
N SER A 21 -33.78 -1.39 -12.67
CA SER A 21 -32.65 -2.17 -13.18
C SER A 21 -31.46 -1.99 -12.23
N LYS A 22 -30.85 -3.11 -11.83
CA LYS A 22 -29.64 -3.09 -11.02
C LYS A 22 -28.55 -2.33 -11.76
N PRO A 23 -27.78 -1.44 -11.09
CA PRO A 23 -26.76 -0.67 -11.78
C PRO A 23 -25.60 -1.52 -12.24
N ASN A 24 -24.97 -1.13 -13.30
CA ASN A 24 -23.65 -1.61 -13.67
C ASN A 24 -22.58 -1.01 -12.74
N ILE A 25 -21.48 -1.71 -12.55
CA ILE A 25 -20.40 -1.29 -11.67
C ILE A 25 -19.08 -1.37 -12.41
N LEU A 26 -18.39 -0.24 -12.55
CA LEU A 26 -17.06 -0.15 -13.14
C LEU A 26 -16.07 0.28 -12.06
N LEU A 27 -15.22 -0.64 -11.62
CA LEU A 27 -14.09 -0.34 -10.74
C LEU A 27 -12.83 -0.20 -11.57
N ILE A 28 -12.25 0.99 -11.59
CA ILE A 28 -10.99 1.31 -12.27
C ILE A 28 -9.89 1.45 -11.23
N TYR A 29 -8.78 0.74 -11.45
CA TYR A 29 -7.62 0.73 -10.57
C TYR A 29 -6.38 1.07 -11.39
N SER A 30 -5.69 2.18 -11.07
CA SER A 30 -4.39 2.53 -11.64
C SER A 30 -3.26 2.03 -10.74
N ASP A 31 -2.04 1.97 -11.26
CA ASP A 31 -0.89 1.32 -10.62
C ASP A 31 0.23 2.33 -10.35
N ASP A 32 0.64 2.48 -9.09
CA ASP A 32 1.63 3.47 -8.65
C ASP A 32 1.24 4.92 -8.97
N HIS A 33 -0.03 5.24 -8.87
CA HIS A 33 -0.58 6.54 -9.25
C HIS A 33 -0.60 7.50 -8.06
N GLY A 34 0.36 8.43 -8.03
CA GLY A 34 0.51 9.39 -6.94
C GLY A 34 -0.64 10.39 -6.83
N TRP A 35 -0.86 10.90 -5.63
CA TRP A 35 -1.92 11.83 -5.30
C TRP A 35 -1.96 13.09 -6.19
N ALA A 36 -0.78 13.65 -6.55
CA ALA A 36 -0.69 14.88 -7.33
C ALA A 36 -1.14 14.70 -8.80
N ASP A 37 -1.24 13.47 -9.28
CA ASP A 37 -1.39 13.15 -10.68
C ASP A 37 -2.86 13.00 -11.13
N LEU A 38 -3.72 13.83 -10.55
CA LEU A 38 -5.09 14.08 -10.98
C LEU A 38 -5.28 15.60 -11.11
N GLY A 39 -5.66 16.09 -12.29
CA GLY A 39 -5.79 17.53 -12.58
C GLY A 39 -6.66 18.29 -11.57
N MET A 40 -7.78 17.68 -11.15
CA MET A 40 -8.67 18.25 -10.11
C MET A 40 -8.05 18.40 -8.72
N GLN A 41 -6.91 17.77 -8.43
CA GLN A 41 -6.20 18.02 -7.17
C GLN A 41 -5.55 19.41 -7.16
N GLY A 42 -5.24 19.97 -8.35
CA GLY A 42 -4.69 21.30 -8.49
C GLY A 42 -3.25 21.44 -7.95
N VAL A 43 -2.54 20.33 -7.80
CA VAL A 43 -1.19 20.27 -7.23
C VAL A 43 -0.13 20.44 -8.31
N ASP A 44 -0.16 19.59 -9.33
CA ASP A 44 0.75 19.69 -10.47
C ASP A 44 0.07 20.35 -11.68
N LYS A 45 0.74 21.39 -12.21
CA LYS A 45 0.25 22.16 -13.37
C LYS A 45 0.46 21.44 -14.70
N ASP A 46 1.35 20.46 -14.76
CA ASP A 46 1.71 19.76 -16.00
C ASP A 46 0.82 18.54 -16.28
N ILE A 47 0.13 18.02 -15.25
CA ILE A 47 -0.82 16.91 -15.41
C ILE A 47 -2.05 17.33 -16.25
N ARG A 48 -2.50 16.44 -17.11
CA ARG A 48 -3.68 16.64 -17.98
C ARG A 48 -4.56 15.40 -17.94
N THR A 49 -5.65 15.49 -17.17
CA THR A 49 -6.63 14.41 -16.99
C THR A 49 -8.06 14.89 -17.19
N PRO A 50 -8.41 15.44 -18.40
CA PRO A 50 -9.70 16.08 -18.61
C PRO A 50 -10.91 15.14 -18.42
N ASN A 51 -10.78 13.83 -18.71
CA ASN A 51 -11.85 12.86 -18.54
C ASN A 51 -12.01 12.40 -17.09
N LEU A 52 -10.89 12.20 -16.36
CA LEU A 52 -10.90 11.95 -14.91
C LEU A 52 -11.43 13.16 -14.14
N ASP A 53 -11.03 14.37 -14.55
CA ASP A 53 -11.54 15.62 -14.00
C ASP A 53 -13.05 15.78 -14.27
N ALA A 54 -13.50 15.37 -15.47
CA ALA A 54 -14.92 15.34 -15.78
C ALA A 54 -15.67 14.31 -14.93
N LEU A 55 -15.10 13.10 -14.74
CA LEU A 55 -15.69 12.10 -13.84
C LEU A 55 -15.87 12.66 -12.42
N ALA A 56 -14.87 13.36 -11.90
CA ALA A 56 -14.92 13.97 -10.58
C ALA A 56 -15.93 15.14 -10.51
N ARG A 57 -16.08 15.92 -11.59
CA ARG A 57 -17.13 16.97 -11.68
C ARG A 57 -18.54 16.39 -11.78
N ASP A 58 -18.70 15.24 -12.42
CA ASP A 58 -19.99 14.55 -12.57
C ASP A 58 -20.35 13.70 -11.33
N GLY A 59 -19.44 13.58 -10.37
CA GLY A 59 -19.60 12.77 -9.17
C GLY A 59 -18.96 13.38 -7.93
N VAL A 60 -18.29 12.56 -7.16
CA VAL A 60 -17.66 12.85 -5.86
C VAL A 60 -16.17 12.60 -5.93
N ARG A 61 -15.36 13.59 -5.60
CA ARG A 61 -13.93 13.45 -5.33
C ARG A 61 -13.72 13.28 -3.83
N PHE A 62 -12.97 12.25 -3.45
CA PHE A 62 -12.61 12.02 -2.06
C PHE A 62 -11.32 12.76 -1.73
N ALA A 63 -11.41 13.70 -0.80
CA ALA A 63 -10.22 14.43 -0.34
C ALA A 63 -9.30 13.54 0.51
N ARG A 64 -9.85 12.52 1.17
CA ARG A 64 -9.15 11.56 2.03
C ARG A 64 -9.53 10.13 1.66
N GLY A 65 -9.22 9.75 0.43
CA GLY A 65 -9.37 8.37 -0.07
C GLY A 65 -8.11 7.56 0.18
N TYR A 66 -8.21 6.56 1.02
CA TYR A 66 -7.11 5.68 1.40
C TYR A 66 -7.20 4.32 0.73
N VAL A 67 -6.06 3.65 0.64
CA VAL A 67 -5.96 2.23 0.28
C VAL A 67 -5.45 1.42 1.46
N SER A 68 -5.77 0.13 1.51
CA SER A 68 -5.53 -0.74 2.67
C SER A 68 -4.08 -1.18 2.85
N ALA A 69 -3.21 -0.86 1.89
CA ALA A 69 -1.79 -1.15 1.95
C ALA A 69 -0.97 -0.24 1.02
N PRO A 70 0.32 -0.01 1.32
CA PRO A 70 1.22 0.80 0.50
C PRO A 70 1.88 0.03 -0.64
N GLN A 71 1.29 -1.12 -1.05
CA GLN A 71 1.83 -2.03 -2.08
C GLN A 71 0.71 -2.67 -2.90
N CYS A 72 1.03 -3.02 -4.16
CA CYS A 72 0.05 -3.49 -5.15
C CYS A 72 -0.73 -4.73 -4.70
N VAL A 73 -0.05 -5.86 -4.39
CA VAL A 73 -0.73 -7.13 -4.06
C VAL A 73 -1.68 -6.98 -2.87
N PRO A 74 -1.24 -6.49 -1.70
CA PRO A 74 -2.12 -6.37 -0.56
C PRO A 74 -3.25 -5.34 -0.78
N SER A 75 -2.99 -4.22 -1.45
CA SER A 75 -4.04 -3.25 -1.79
C SER A 75 -5.09 -3.83 -2.73
N ARG A 76 -4.67 -4.60 -3.76
CA ARG A 76 -5.57 -5.30 -4.68
C ARG A 76 -6.37 -6.39 -3.99
N ALA A 77 -5.73 -7.17 -3.09
CA ALA A 77 -6.43 -8.15 -2.27
C ALA A 77 -7.50 -7.49 -1.39
N GLY A 78 -7.17 -6.36 -0.77
CA GLY A 78 -8.11 -5.58 0.04
C GLY A 78 -9.31 -5.09 -0.75
N VAL A 79 -9.10 -4.37 -1.87
CA VAL A 79 -10.21 -3.80 -2.64
C VAL A 79 -11.14 -4.87 -3.20
N ILE A 80 -10.58 -5.97 -3.73
CA ILE A 80 -11.39 -6.97 -4.40
C ILE A 80 -12.18 -7.86 -3.43
N THR A 81 -11.73 -8.01 -2.18
CA THR A 81 -12.43 -8.75 -1.13
C THR A 81 -13.27 -7.87 -0.22
N GLY A 82 -12.97 -6.56 -0.10
CA GLY A 82 -13.58 -5.65 0.86
C GLY A 82 -13.17 -5.92 2.31
N ARG A 83 -12.06 -6.63 2.51
CA ARG A 83 -11.57 -7.05 3.82
C ARG A 83 -10.12 -6.63 4.01
N TYR A 84 -9.75 -6.35 5.25
CA TYR A 84 -8.35 -6.16 5.58
C TYR A 84 -7.55 -7.42 5.22
N GLN A 85 -6.69 -7.31 4.22
CA GLN A 85 -5.91 -8.44 3.69
C GLN A 85 -4.94 -9.05 4.69
N GLN A 86 -4.64 -8.34 5.77
CA GLN A 86 -3.87 -8.86 6.91
C GLN A 86 -4.62 -9.98 7.66
N LYS A 87 -5.95 -10.02 7.58
CA LYS A 87 -6.74 -11.09 8.21
C LYS A 87 -6.52 -12.46 7.58
N PHE A 88 -6.12 -12.48 6.30
CA PHE A 88 -5.85 -13.71 5.55
C PHE A 88 -4.39 -13.79 5.03
N GLY A 89 -3.48 -12.97 5.60
CA GLY A 89 -2.03 -13.12 5.44
C GLY A 89 -1.44 -12.57 4.13
N VAL A 90 -2.21 -11.84 3.30
CA VAL A 90 -1.71 -11.22 2.06
C VAL A 90 -1.21 -9.80 2.34
N GLU A 91 -0.07 -9.67 3.02
CA GLU A 91 0.42 -8.39 3.54
C GLU A 91 1.54 -7.75 2.70
N ASP A 92 2.13 -8.45 1.74
CA ASP A 92 3.23 -7.93 0.91
C ASP A 92 3.14 -8.52 -0.50
N ASN A 93 3.87 -7.96 -1.45
CA ASN A 93 3.88 -8.39 -2.86
C ASN A 93 4.29 -9.87 -3.06
N GLY A 94 5.10 -10.43 -2.15
CA GLY A 94 5.46 -11.85 -2.14
C GLY A 94 4.51 -12.76 -1.36
N LYS A 95 3.42 -12.25 -0.78
CA LYS A 95 2.49 -12.99 0.09
C LYS A 95 1.17 -13.34 -0.61
N GLY A 96 1.26 -13.89 -1.79
CA GLY A 96 0.12 -14.44 -2.52
C GLY A 96 0.10 -15.96 -2.49
N PRO A 97 -0.83 -16.61 -3.20
CA PRO A 97 -1.97 -16.02 -3.92
C PRO A 97 -3.12 -15.57 -2.99
N LEU A 98 -4.12 -14.86 -3.57
CA LEU A 98 -5.38 -14.61 -2.85
C LEU A 98 -6.03 -15.96 -2.50
N PRO A 99 -6.31 -16.26 -1.21
CA PRO A 99 -6.95 -17.51 -0.83
C PRO A 99 -8.32 -17.68 -1.50
N LEU A 100 -8.64 -18.90 -1.96
CA LEU A 100 -9.89 -19.20 -2.68
C LEU A 100 -11.14 -19.11 -1.79
N GLU A 101 -10.96 -19.19 -0.48
CA GLU A 101 -12.02 -19.00 0.52
C GLU A 101 -12.40 -17.54 0.76
N GLU A 102 -11.59 -16.59 0.29
CA GLU A 102 -11.85 -15.16 0.39
C GLU A 102 -12.70 -14.69 -0.79
N LEU A 103 -13.98 -14.44 -0.53
CA LEU A 103 -14.91 -14.02 -1.58
C LEU A 103 -14.55 -12.65 -2.14
N THR A 104 -14.49 -12.58 -3.45
CA THR A 104 -14.29 -11.32 -4.22
C THR A 104 -15.60 -10.55 -4.41
N ILE A 105 -15.52 -9.29 -4.86
CA ILE A 105 -16.70 -8.53 -5.31
C ILE A 105 -17.44 -9.30 -6.41
N ALA A 106 -16.71 -9.91 -7.36
CA ALA A 106 -17.29 -10.66 -8.46
C ALA A 106 -18.18 -11.82 -7.95
N GLU A 107 -17.68 -12.61 -7.00
CA GLU A 107 -18.43 -13.73 -6.40
C GLU A 107 -19.63 -13.24 -5.61
N ARG A 108 -19.50 -12.14 -4.85
CA ARG A 108 -20.61 -11.55 -4.09
C ARG A 108 -21.74 -11.03 -4.98
N LEU A 109 -21.42 -10.56 -6.18
CA LEU A 109 -22.43 -10.03 -7.10
C LEU A 109 -23.12 -11.09 -7.96
N LYS A 110 -22.58 -12.31 -8.07
CA LYS A 110 -23.21 -13.41 -8.84
C LYS A 110 -24.65 -13.75 -8.44
N PRO A 111 -25.01 -13.80 -7.13
CA PRO A 111 -26.40 -14.05 -6.74
C PRO A 111 -27.40 -12.99 -7.25
N ALA A 112 -26.89 -11.77 -7.52
CA ALA A 112 -27.69 -10.69 -8.11
C ALA A 112 -27.76 -10.74 -9.65
N GLY A 113 -27.14 -11.74 -10.30
CA GLY A 113 -27.17 -11.96 -11.74
C GLY A 113 -26.17 -11.15 -12.55
N TYR A 114 -25.14 -10.61 -11.90
CA TYR A 114 -24.08 -9.85 -12.60
C TYR A 114 -23.24 -10.74 -13.49
N VAL A 115 -22.92 -10.24 -14.69
CA VAL A 115 -21.83 -10.72 -15.53
C VAL A 115 -20.57 -9.99 -15.10
N THR A 116 -19.49 -10.74 -14.82
CA THR A 116 -18.29 -10.19 -14.19
C THR A 116 -17.08 -10.25 -15.12
N GLY A 117 -16.34 -9.13 -15.24
CA GLY A 117 -15.15 -9.00 -16.08
C GLY A 117 -13.93 -8.48 -15.28
N GLN A 118 -12.74 -9.05 -15.58
CA GLN A 118 -11.47 -8.55 -15.09
C GLN A 118 -10.54 -8.24 -16.27
N ILE A 119 -9.97 -7.03 -16.31
CA ILE A 119 -9.07 -6.60 -17.37
C ILE A 119 -7.84 -5.94 -16.77
N GLY A 120 -6.66 -6.26 -17.29
CA GLY A 120 -5.38 -5.72 -16.88
C GLY A 120 -4.72 -6.47 -15.74
N LYS A 121 -4.00 -5.77 -14.86
CA LYS A 121 -3.21 -6.35 -13.78
C LYS A 121 -4.08 -7.05 -12.74
N TRP A 122 -3.85 -8.35 -12.55
CA TRP A 122 -4.46 -9.12 -11.47
C TRP A 122 -3.58 -9.19 -10.24
N HIS A 123 -2.37 -9.71 -10.40
CA HIS A 123 -1.30 -9.81 -9.40
C HIS A 123 -1.66 -10.62 -8.13
N LEU A 124 -2.76 -11.39 -8.15
CA LEU A 124 -3.29 -12.16 -7.01
C LEU A 124 -3.23 -13.68 -7.22
N ALA A 125 -2.61 -14.13 -8.33
CA ALA A 125 -2.47 -15.55 -8.66
C ALA A 125 -1.05 -16.09 -8.43
N HIS A 126 -0.19 -15.30 -7.81
CA HIS A 126 1.23 -15.61 -7.67
C HIS A 126 1.48 -16.49 -6.44
N VAL A 127 2.13 -17.65 -6.65
CA VAL A 127 2.53 -18.56 -5.57
C VAL A 127 4.03 -18.39 -5.35
N GLU A 128 4.42 -18.04 -4.12
CA GLU A 128 5.82 -17.94 -3.74
C GLU A 128 6.49 -19.32 -3.81
N GLY A 129 7.54 -19.44 -4.61
CA GLY A 129 8.40 -20.64 -4.66
C GLY A 129 9.36 -20.68 -3.48
N LYS A 130 9.76 -21.88 -3.03
CA LYS A 130 10.85 -22.02 -2.06
C LYS A 130 12.15 -21.56 -2.70
N LYS A 131 12.92 -20.73 -2.01
CA LYS A 131 14.24 -20.22 -2.43
C LYS A 131 15.13 -21.38 -2.92
N GLY A 132 15.53 -21.35 -4.21
CA GLY A 132 16.34 -22.39 -4.85
C GLY A 132 15.56 -23.42 -5.67
N ASP A 133 14.23 -23.37 -5.71
CA ASP A 133 13.43 -24.19 -6.62
C ASP A 133 13.36 -23.48 -7.99
N LYS A 134 13.69 -24.19 -9.10
CA LYS A 134 13.54 -23.69 -10.48
C LYS A 134 12.09 -23.37 -10.86
N LYS A 135 11.17 -23.54 -9.93
CA LYS A 135 9.74 -23.23 -10.03
C LYS A 135 9.37 -21.97 -9.26
N GLU A 136 10.36 -21.15 -8.88
CA GLU A 136 10.12 -19.82 -8.31
C GLU A 136 9.15 -19.05 -9.20
N ASN A 137 8.13 -18.46 -8.58
CA ASN A 137 7.14 -17.60 -9.21
C ASN A 137 6.20 -18.31 -10.21
N ARG A 138 5.38 -19.21 -9.73
CA ARG A 138 4.29 -19.81 -10.53
C ARG A 138 3.01 -19.03 -10.39
N THR A 139 2.39 -18.74 -11.54
CA THR A 139 0.98 -18.35 -11.55
C THR A 139 0.12 -19.61 -11.35
N SER A 140 -0.65 -19.65 -10.28
CA SER A 140 -1.61 -20.72 -10.06
C SER A 140 -2.84 -20.48 -10.94
N LYS A 141 -3.19 -21.46 -11.78
CA LYS A 141 -4.35 -21.36 -12.67
C LYS A 141 -5.67 -21.24 -11.91
N GLU A 142 -5.74 -21.82 -10.71
CA GLU A 142 -6.92 -21.80 -9.84
C GLU A 142 -7.17 -20.40 -9.25
N HIS A 143 -6.10 -19.60 -9.11
CA HIS A 143 -6.15 -18.24 -8.57
C HIS A 143 -6.19 -17.16 -9.67
N LEU A 144 -6.30 -17.55 -10.93
CA LEU A 144 -6.61 -16.60 -12.02
C LEU A 144 -8.03 -16.02 -11.83
N PRO A 145 -8.36 -14.91 -12.47
CA PRO A 145 -9.68 -14.27 -12.29
C PRO A 145 -10.87 -15.21 -12.40
N ASN A 146 -10.84 -16.20 -13.32
CA ASN A 146 -11.91 -17.18 -13.47
C ASN A 146 -12.11 -18.08 -12.24
N GLY A 147 -11.06 -18.38 -11.49
CA GLY A 147 -11.14 -19.11 -10.22
C GLY A 147 -11.61 -18.25 -9.04
N GLN A 148 -11.69 -16.94 -9.24
CA GLN A 148 -12.08 -15.92 -8.26
C GLN A 148 -13.35 -15.16 -8.69
N GLY A 149 -14.24 -15.84 -9.42
CA GLY A 149 -15.59 -15.36 -9.71
C GLY A 149 -15.76 -14.52 -10.96
N PHE A 150 -14.74 -14.27 -11.77
CA PHE A 150 -14.88 -13.53 -13.02
C PHE A 150 -15.25 -14.43 -14.20
N ASP A 151 -16.31 -14.07 -14.90
CA ASP A 151 -16.80 -14.83 -16.06
C ASP A 151 -15.95 -14.58 -17.30
N GLU A 152 -15.49 -13.33 -17.47
CA GLU A 152 -14.67 -12.90 -18.59
C GLU A 152 -13.38 -12.22 -18.07
N TYR A 153 -12.27 -12.39 -18.77
CA TYR A 153 -11.02 -11.78 -18.38
C TYR A 153 -10.06 -11.55 -19.53
N TRP A 154 -9.27 -10.48 -19.40
CA TRP A 154 -8.09 -10.15 -20.17
C TRP A 154 -6.98 -9.76 -19.21
N CYS A 155 -6.42 -10.78 -18.55
CA CYS A 155 -5.54 -10.64 -17.39
C CYS A 155 -4.08 -10.57 -17.84
N GLY A 156 -3.37 -9.51 -17.47
CA GLY A 156 -1.95 -9.37 -17.76
C GLY A 156 -1.48 -7.92 -17.65
N GLU A 157 -0.17 -7.77 -17.61
CA GLU A 157 0.47 -6.48 -17.38
C GLU A 157 1.01 -5.89 -18.69
N ILE A 158 1.93 -6.60 -19.34
CA ILE A 158 2.65 -6.13 -20.54
C ILE A 158 2.81 -7.28 -21.53
N ARG A 159 2.44 -7.07 -22.80
CA ARG A 159 2.72 -7.92 -23.96
C ARG A 159 2.24 -9.38 -23.86
N GLN A 160 1.93 -9.87 -22.69
CA GLN A 160 1.40 -11.21 -22.46
C GLN A 160 0.18 -11.13 -21.58
N PHE A 161 -0.91 -11.67 -22.07
CA PHE A 161 -2.22 -11.65 -21.42
C PHE A 161 -2.81 -13.05 -21.44
N VAL A 162 -3.55 -13.37 -20.39
CA VAL A 162 -4.35 -14.58 -20.33
C VAL A 162 -5.80 -14.16 -20.45
N ALA A 163 -6.48 -14.64 -21.52
CA ALA A 163 -7.79 -14.12 -21.89
C ALA A 163 -8.83 -15.22 -22.07
N SER A 164 -10.10 -14.86 -21.84
CA SER A 164 -11.27 -15.69 -22.13
C SER A 164 -11.84 -15.43 -23.54
N HIS A 165 -11.62 -14.23 -24.09
CA HIS A 165 -12.11 -13.78 -25.39
C HIS A 165 -11.00 -13.03 -26.15
N ASP A 166 -11.09 -12.99 -27.48
CA ASP A 166 -10.27 -12.06 -28.27
C ASP A 166 -10.83 -10.62 -28.19
N LEU A 167 -10.08 -9.66 -28.74
CA LEU A 167 -10.51 -8.24 -28.73
C LEU A 167 -11.73 -7.96 -29.63
N GLN A 168 -12.11 -8.89 -30.51
CA GLN A 168 -13.32 -8.84 -31.32
C GLN A 168 -14.52 -9.47 -30.61
N GLY A 169 -14.33 -9.98 -29.37
CA GLY A 169 -15.38 -10.51 -28.54
C GLY A 169 -15.69 -12.00 -28.73
N LYS A 170 -14.88 -12.72 -29.53
CA LYS A 170 -15.05 -14.16 -29.75
C LYS A 170 -14.40 -14.94 -28.58
N PRO A 171 -15.12 -15.89 -27.96
CA PRO A 171 -14.57 -16.69 -26.89
C PRO A 171 -13.48 -17.64 -27.39
N PHE A 172 -12.42 -17.83 -26.63
CA PHE A 172 -11.41 -18.85 -26.87
C PHE A 172 -11.90 -20.20 -26.36
N SER A 173 -11.78 -21.23 -27.20
CA SER A 173 -12.19 -22.59 -26.86
C SER A 173 -11.26 -23.28 -25.85
N ASP A 174 -10.04 -22.78 -25.71
CA ASP A 174 -8.98 -23.25 -24.81
C ASP A 174 -8.68 -22.26 -23.69
N ALA A 175 -9.63 -21.41 -23.32
CA ALA A 175 -9.46 -20.48 -22.20
C ALA A 175 -9.08 -21.25 -20.90
N PRO A 176 -8.12 -20.72 -20.14
CA PRO A 176 -7.38 -19.44 -20.27
C PRO A 176 -6.33 -19.45 -21.40
N HIS A 177 -6.57 -18.65 -22.44
CA HIS A 177 -5.73 -18.59 -23.65
C HIS A 177 -4.63 -17.53 -23.48
N LEU A 178 -3.38 -17.85 -23.86
CA LEU A 178 -2.26 -16.91 -23.82
C LEU A 178 -2.24 -16.06 -25.10
N VAL A 179 -2.47 -14.77 -24.95
CA VAL A 179 -2.38 -13.77 -26.01
C VAL A 179 -1.08 -12.98 -25.89
N LYS A 180 -0.42 -12.75 -27.01
CA LYS A 180 0.71 -11.81 -27.11
C LYS A 180 0.28 -10.58 -27.90
N ASP A 181 0.51 -9.40 -27.34
CA ASP A 181 0.22 -8.12 -27.99
C ASP A 181 1.34 -7.13 -27.66
N GLU A 182 2.08 -6.68 -28.65
CA GLU A 182 3.24 -5.79 -28.47
C GLU A 182 2.87 -4.30 -28.38
N ARG A 183 1.59 -3.96 -28.53
CA ARG A 183 1.10 -2.58 -28.43
C ARG A 183 1.21 -2.06 -26.99
N PHE A 184 1.06 -0.76 -26.85
CA PHE A 184 1.05 -0.13 -25.54
C PHE A 184 -0.07 -0.70 -24.66
N ARG A 185 0.31 -1.12 -23.47
CA ARG A 185 -0.56 -1.90 -22.55
C ARG A 185 -1.89 -1.24 -22.21
N VAL A 186 -1.93 0.11 -22.05
CA VAL A 186 -3.17 0.83 -21.74
C VAL A 186 -4.15 0.79 -22.90
N ASP A 187 -3.65 0.89 -24.15
CA ASP A 187 -4.50 0.79 -25.34
C ASP A 187 -5.14 -0.58 -25.44
N VAL A 188 -4.33 -1.65 -25.27
CA VAL A 188 -4.83 -3.04 -25.31
C VAL A 188 -5.86 -3.30 -24.21
N GLN A 189 -5.58 -2.86 -22.98
CA GLN A 189 -6.49 -3.02 -21.86
C GLN A 189 -7.77 -2.19 -22.04
N THR A 190 -7.67 -1.01 -22.63
CA THR A 190 -8.84 -0.19 -22.98
C THR A 190 -9.70 -0.83 -24.07
N GLU A 191 -9.08 -1.39 -25.11
CA GLU A 191 -9.80 -2.12 -26.16
C GLU A 191 -10.49 -3.37 -25.61
N ALA A 192 -9.83 -4.11 -24.71
CA ALA A 192 -10.45 -5.25 -24.04
C ALA A 192 -11.68 -4.82 -23.21
N ALA A 193 -11.62 -3.65 -22.53
CA ALA A 193 -12.75 -3.10 -21.80
C ALA A 193 -13.90 -2.70 -22.74
N LEU A 194 -13.61 -2.06 -23.86
CA LEU A 194 -14.61 -1.72 -24.88
C LEU A 194 -15.23 -2.98 -25.49
N SER A 195 -14.44 -3.99 -25.79
CA SER A 195 -14.93 -5.29 -26.27
C SER A 195 -15.83 -5.99 -25.27
N PHE A 196 -15.52 -5.91 -23.95
CA PHE A 196 -16.43 -6.39 -22.91
C PHE A 196 -17.75 -5.62 -22.95
N LEU A 197 -17.73 -4.29 -23.04
CA LEU A 197 -18.92 -3.45 -23.11
C LEU A 197 -19.77 -3.73 -24.38
N ASP A 198 -19.14 -4.00 -25.53
CA ASP A 198 -19.84 -4.40 -26.76
C ASP A 198 -20.65 -5.69 -26.55
N ARG A 199 -20.10 -6.68 -25.85
CA ARG A 199 -20.84 -7.91 -25.50
C ARG A 199 -21.98 -7.63 -24.50
N ARG A 200 -21.84 -6.64 -23.62
CA ARG A 200 -22.93 -6.23 -22.71
C ARG A 200 -24.02 -5.47 -23.47
N ALA A 201 -23.66 -4.65 -24.45
CA ALA A 201 -24.63 -4.00 -25.32
C ALA A 201 -25.46 -4.99 -26.14
N ALA A 202 -24.87 -6.14 -26.52
CA ALA A 202 -25.57 -7.21 -27.23
C ALA A 202 -26.48 -8.09 -26.33
N ASP A 203 -26.32 -8.04 -24.99
CA ASP A 203 -27.16 -8.78 -23.99
C ASP A 203 -27.70 -7.76 -22.95
N PRO A 204 -28.57 -6.83 -23.37
CA PRO A 204 -29.09 -5.80 -22.49
C PRO A 204 -30.00 -6.41 -21.41
N GLY A 205 -30.01 -5.80 -20.24
CA GLY A 205 -30.84 -6.21 -19.11
C GLY A 205 -30.14 -7.09 -18.07
N LYS A 206 -28.93 -7.53 -18.33
CA LYS A 206 -28.07 -8.13 -17.30
C LYS A 206 -27.11 -7.09 -16.74
N PRO A 207 -27.10 -6.84 -15.42
CA PRO A 207 -26.11 -5.96 -14.81
C PRO A 207 -24.73 -6.57 -14.93
N TRP A 208 -23.71 -5.74 -14.97
CA TRP A 208 -22.33 -6.19 -15.05
C TRP A 208 -21.42 -5.48 -14.04
N PHE A 209 -20.38 -6.20 -13.65
CA PHE A 209 -19.25 -5.68 -12.87
C PHE A 209 -17.97 -5.84 -13.68
N LEU A 210 -17.28 -4.74 -13.92
CA LEU A 210 -15.96 -4.74 -14.57
C LEU A 210 -14.91 -4.19 -13.62
N TYR A 211 -13.89 -5.00 -13.32
CA TYR A 211 -12.65 -4.57 -12.66
C TYR A 211 -11.60 -4.30 -13.74
N LEU A 212 -11.40 -3.02 -14.06
CA LEU A 212 -10.40 -2.55 -15.01
C LEU A 212 -9.17 -2.07 -14.24
N ALA A 213 -8.12 -2.87 -14.24
CA ALA A 213 -6.87 -2.63 -13.52
C ALA A 213 -5.77 -2.25 -14.51
N TRP A 214 -5.70 -0.99 -14.89
CA TRP A 214 -4.64 -0.50 -15.77
C TRP A 214 -3.26 -0.65 -15.12
N PHE A 215 -2.27 -1.12 -15.90
CA PHE A 215 -0.88 -1.21 -15.48
C PHE A 215 -0.12 0.04 -15.93
N ALA A 216 -0.52 1.20 -15.40
CA ALA A 216 0.07 2.51 -15.64
C ALA A 216 -0.24 3.45 -14.46
N PRO A 217 0.70 4.39 -14.12
CA PRO A 217 1.99 4.65 -14.74
C PRO A 217 3.16 3.75 -14.30
N HIS A 218 2.94 2.63 -13.62
CA HIS A 218 3.98 1.70 -13.11
C HIS A 218 5.05 1.37 -14.18
N VAL A 219 6.27 1.15 -13.75
CA VAL A 219 7.38 0.72 -14.60
C VAL A 219 7.09 -0.62 -15.33
N PRO A 220 7.73 -0.92 -16.49
CA PRO A 220 8.64 -0.06 -17.23
C PRO A 220 7.93 1.14 -17.84
N LEU A 221 8.59 2.29 -17.81
CA LEU A 221 8.05 3.50 -18.41
C LEU A 221 8.07 3.39 -19.93
N GLU A 222 7.02 3.91 -20.56
CA GLU A 222 6.85 3.93 -22.00
C GLU A 222 6.53 5.35 -22.47
N SER A 223 6.75 5.61 -23.75
CA SER A 223 6.50 6.92 -24.38
C SER A 223 5.37 6.80 -25.40
N PRO A 224 4.11 6.55 -24.99
CA PRO A 224 3.01 6.34 -25.91
C PRO A 224 2.66 7.61 -26.68
N GLU A 225 2.58 7.50 -28.01
CA GLU A 225 2.09 8.58 -28.87
C GLU A 225 0.56 8.49 -29.07
N PRO A 226 -0.13 9.61 -29.21
CA PRO A 226 0.39 10.98 -29.37
C PRO A 226 0.56 11.75 -28.04
N TRP A 227 0.51 11.09 -26.89
CA TRP A 227 0.52 11.76 -25.58
C TRP A 227 1.92 12.23 -25.19
N PHE A 228 2.97 11.44 -25.50
CA PHE A 228 4.34 11.76 -25.11
C PHE A 228 4.84 13.06 -25.77
N SER A 229 4.55 13.26 -27.05
CA SER A 229 4.91 14.48 -27.78
C SER A 229 4.21 15.75 -27.26
N LYS A 230 3.15 15.60 -26.47
CA LYS A 230 2.42 16.72 -25.85
C LYS A 230 2.93 17.10 -24.46
N THR A 231 3.89 16.35 -23.91
CA THR A 231 4.46 16.65 -22.59
C THR A 231 5.51 17.77 -22.69
N PRO A 232 5.68 18.61 -21.65
CA PRO A 232 6.72 19.65 -21.65
C PRO A 232 8.12 19.07 -21.78
N GLU A 233 8.91 19.55 -22.74
CA GLU A 233 10.24 19.02 -23.07
C GLU A 233 11.29 19.27 -21.99
N ASN A 234 11.07 20.27 -21.14
CA ASN A 234 11.99 20.65 -20.06
C ASN A 234 11.84 19.79 -18.79
N LEU A 235 10.91 18.83 -18.77
CA LEU A 235 10.75 17.91 -17.65
C LEU A 235 11.68 16.69 -17.78
N PRO A 236 12.05 16.04 -16.66
CA PRO A 236 12.74 14.74 -16.66
C PRO A 236 12.00 13.71 -17.52
N LEU A 237 12.76 12.81 -18.15
CA LEU A 237 12.20 11.80 -19.05
C LEU A 237 11.12 10.94 -18.35
N GLU A 238 11.41 10.50 -17.14
CA GLU A 238 10.50 9.67 -16.32
C GLU A 238 9.18 10.40 -16.07
N ARG A 239 9.25 11.71 -15.73
CA ARG A 239 8.04 12.53 -15.55
C ARG A 239 7.24 12.65 -16.83
N ARG A 240 7.88 12.91 -17.96
CA ARG A 240 7.23 12.99 -19.25
C ARG A 240 6.53 11.69 -19.63
N GLN A 241 7.19 10.55 -19.36
CA GLN A 241 6.61 9.23 -19.63
C GLN A 241 5.40 8.95 -18.72
N ALA A 242 5.50 9.25 -17.43
CA ALA A 242 4.37 9.13 -16.51
C ALA A 242 3.17 9.98 -16.97
N LEU A 243 3.41 11.26 -17.30
CA LEU A 243 2.37 12.15 -17.81
C LEU A 243 1.70 11.61 -19.09
N ALA A 244 2.49 11.04 -20.00
CA ALA A 244 1.98 10.44 -21.24
C ALA A 244 1.14 9.18 -20.97
N MET A 245 1.62 8.32 -20.08
CA MET A 245 0.92 7.09 -19.70
C MET A 245 -0.40 7.38 -18.97
N ILE A 246 -0.40 8.39 -18.09
CA ILE A 246 -1.62 8.86 -17.40
C ILE A 246 -2.59 9.50 -18.39
N ALA A 247 -2.10 10.30 -19.34
CA ALA A 247 -2.95 10.88 -20.39
C ALA A 247 -3.59 9.81 -21.28
N ALA A 248 -2.90 8.71 -21.54
CA ALA A 248 -3.46 7.56 -22.26
C ALA A 248 -4.55 6.84 -21.47
N MET A 249 -4.38 6.68 -20.13
CA MET A 249 -5.45 6.17 -19.26
C MET A 249 -6.66 7.10 -19.25
N ASP A 250 -6.43 8.40 -19.20
CA ASP A 250 -7.49 9.42 -19.23
C ASP A 250 -8.28 9.35 -20.55
N ASP A 251 -7.60 9.22 -21.70
CA ASP A 251 -8.25 8.99 -23.00
C ASP A 251 -9.07 7.68 -22.99
N GLY A 252 -8.49 6.60 -22.47
CA GLY A 252 -9.17 5.33 -22.29
C GLY A 252 -10.48 5.46 -21.49
N LEU A 253 -10.46 6.22 -20.37
CA LEU A 253 -11.67 6.53 -19.64
C LEU A 253 -12.68 7.32 -20.48
N GLY A 254 -12.20 8.30 -21.25
CA GLY A 254 -13.05 9.07 -22.16
C GLY A 254 -13.79 8.18 -23.17
N ARG A 255 -13.07 7.23 -23.78
CA ARG A 255 -13.64 6.23 -24.72
C ARG A 255 -14.66 5.31 -24.04
N ILE A 256 -14.36 4.83 -22.84
CA ILE A 256 -15.28 3.99 -22.06
C ILE A 256 -16.56 4.77 -21.70
N ARG A 257 -16.45 6.01 -21.24
CA ARG A 257 -17.61 6.86 -20.91
C ARG A 257 -18.45 7.16 -22.17
N ALA A 258 -17.80 7.42 -23.31
CA ALA A 258 -18.50 7.59 -24.58
C ALA A 258 -19.28 6.33 -24.96
N LYS A 259 -18.69 5.14 -24.76
CA LYS A 259 -19.36 3.86 -25.01
C LYS A 259 -20.56 3.64 -24.10
N LEU A 260 -20.43 3.93 -22.80
CA LEU A 260 -21.56 3.87 -21.85
C LEU A 260 -22.71 4.80 -22.24
N LYS A 261 -22.38 5.99 -22.77
CA LYS A 261 -23.37 6.94 -23.27
C LYS A 261 -24.06 6.41 -24.55
N GLU A 262 -23.31 5.84 -25.49
CA GLU A 262 -23.83 5.17 -26.70
C GLU A 262 -24.80 4.05 -26.33
N MET A 263 -24.46 3.25 -25.31
CA MET A 263 -25.31 2.17 -24.78
C MET A 263 -26.55 2.67 -24.01
N GLY A 264 -26.62 3.97 -23.66
CA GLY A 264 -27.65 4.51 -22.78
C GLY A 264 -27.49 4.15 -21.30
N GLU A 265 -26.33 3.61 -20.91
CA GLU A 265 -26.04 3.06 -19.56
C GLU A 265 -25.31 4.04 -18.66
N GLU A 266 -24.99 5.26 -19.10
CA GLU A 266 -24.23 6.24 -18.31
C GLU A 266 -24.88 6.52 -16.93
N LYS A 267 -26.21 6.67 -16.90
CA LYS A 267 -26.97 6.92 -15.64
C LYS A 267 -27.17 5.66 -14.80
N ASN A 268 -27.02 4.50 -15.39
CA ASN A 268 -27.18 3.21 -14.73
C ASN A 268 -25.82 2.56 -14.37
N THR A 269 -24.73 3.34 -14.35
CA THR A 269 -23.40 2.83 -14.06
C THR A 269 -22.75 3.60 -12.92
N LEU A 270 -22.37 2.88 -11.85
CA LEU A 270 -21.49 3.38 -10.80
C LEU A 270 -20.03 3.19 -11.28
N ILE A 271 -19.32 4.29 -11.46
CA ILE A 271 -17.89 4.28 -11.80
C ILE A 271 -17.08 4.69 -10.57
N VAL A 272 -16.10 3.88 -10.19
CA VAL A 272 -15.15 4.18 -9.11
C VAL A 272 -13.74 4.12 -9.68
N PHE A 273 -12.95 5.17 -9.50
CA PHE A 273 -11.54 5.25 -9.89
C PHE A 273 -10.67 5.40 -8.65
N ILE A 274 -9.63 4.56 -8.51
CA ILE A 274 -8.69 4.57 -7.38
C ILE A 274 -7.28 4.23 -7.87
N GLY A 275 -6.23 4.88 -7.31
CA GLY A 275 -4.84 4.41 -7.39
C GLY A 275 -4.59 3.29 -6.39
N ASP A 276 -3.80 2.27 -6.73
CA ASP A 276 -3.61 1.10 -5.87
C ASP A 276 -2.68 1.35 -4.67
N ASN A 277 -1.72 2.22 -4.81
CA ASN A 277 -0.84 2.77 -3.77
C ASN A 277 -0.20 4.07 -4.27
N GLY A 278 0.46 4.79 -3.38
CA GLY A 278 1.23 5.97 -3.78
C GLY A 278 2.40 5.64 -4.71
N ALA A 279 2.87 6.63 -5.45
CA ALA A 279 4.01 6.49 -6.35
C ALA A 279 5.31 6.21 -5.58
N PRO A 280 6.25 5.39 -6.11
CA PRO A 280 7.63 5.35 -5.64
C PRO A 280 8.33 6.66 -6.02
N THR A 281 9.08 7.26 -5.10
CA THR A 281 9.77 8.55 -5.34
C THR A 281 11.28 8.48 -5.16
N LYS A 282 11.84 7.35 -4.70
CA LYS A 282 13.30 7.16 -4.63
C LYS A 282 13.93 7.25 -6.00
N GLU A 283 15.02 8.00 -6.13
CA GLU A 283 15.70 8.32 -7.39
C GLU A 283 15.87 7.10 -8.33
N LYS A 284 16.25 5.93 -7.79
CA LYS A 284 16.45 4.70 -8.59
C LYS A 284 15.17 3.91 -8.90
N ALA A 285 14.07 4.24 -8.26
CA ALA A 285 12.79 3.55 -8.38
C ALA A 285 11.66 4.47 -8.86
N TRP A 286 11.95 5.76 -9.02
CA TRP A 286 10.95 6.74 -9.43
C TRP A 286 10.37 6.39 -10.80
N ASP A 287 9.07 6.33 -10.85
CA ASP A 287 8.29 6.07 -12.07
C ASP A 287 7.75 7.36 -12.72
N GLY A 288 8.21 8.51 -12.25
CA GLY A 288 7.78 9.81 -12.76
C GLY A 288 6.47 10.33 -12.16
N SER A 289 5.74 9.55 -11.38
CA SER A 289 4.53 9.96 -10.68
C SER A 289 4.84 10.72 -9.38
N LEU A 290 3.89 11.50 -8.84
CA LEU A 290 4.11 12.42 -7.72
C LEU A 290 3.05 12.27 -6.62
N ASN A 291 3.49 12.20 -5.37
CA ASN A 291 2.61 12.15 -4.19
C ASN A 291 2.32 13.52 -3.58
N LEU A 292 2.92 14.61 -4.07
CA LEU A 292 2.81 15.95 -3.52
C LEU A 292 1.35 16.36 -3.22
N PRO A 293 1.08 17.12 -2.15
CA PRO A 293 2.01 17.57 -1.10
C PRO A 293 2.18 16.54 0.01
N LEU A 294 1.69 15.31 -0.17
CA LEU A 294 1.69 14.26 0.85
C LEU A 294 3.11 13.74 1.11
N ILE A 295 3.37 13.38 2.35
CA ILE A 295 4.65 12.85 2.80
C ILE A 295 4.72 11.35 2.55
N GLY A 296 5.85 10.89 2.02
CA GLY A 296 6.13 9.47 1.80
C GLY A 296 5.83 8.99 0.39
N GLU A 297 5.95 7.69 0.24
CA GLU A 297 5.92 7.00 -1.05
C GLU A 297 5.41 5.56 -0.91
N LYS A 298 5.30 4.86 -2.03
CA LYS A 298 5.06 3.40 -2.08
C LYS A 298 5.97 2.66 -1.08
N GLY A 299 5.37 1.86 -0.20
CA GLY A 299 6.10 1.21 0.89
C GLY A 299 6.11 1.98 2.20
N MET A 300 5.32 3.05 2.34
CA MET A 300 5.15 3.79 3.59
C MET A 300 3.68 3.88 4.00
N LEU A 301 3.41 3.84 5.31
CA LEU A 301 2.07 4.07 5.85
C LEU A 301 1.78 5.55 6.14
N THR A 302 2.67 6.46 5.72
CA THR A 302 2.35 7.88 5.60
C THR A 302 1.39 8.13 4.44
N ASP A 303 0.74 9.28 4.41
CA ASP A 303 -0.30 9.59 3.41
C ASP A 303 0.21 9.44 1.97
N GLY A 304 1.48 9.79 1.68
CA GLY A 304 2.06 9.62 0.35
C GLY A 304 2.12 8.18 -0.16
N GLY A 305 2.07 7.18 0.74
CA GLY A 305 2.06 5.78 0.34
C GLY A 305 0.66 5.15 0.25
N ILE A 306 -0.32 5.69 0.99
CA ILE A 306 -1.65 5.06 1.14
C ILE A 306 -2.84 5.96 0.79
N ARG A 307 -2.65 7.25 0.54
CA ARG A 307 -3.69 8.17 0.08
C ARG A 307 -3.49 8.45 -1.39
N THR A 308 -4.46 8.03 -2.21
CA THR A 308 -4.35 8.02 -3.67
C THR A 308 -5.49 8.79 -4.32
N PRO A 309 -5.43 9.11 -5.62
CA PRO A 309 -6.59 9.59 -6.34
C PRO A 309 -7.79 8.67 -6.14
N PHE A 310 -8.92 9.23 -5.71
CA PHE A 310 -10.14 8.46 -5.45
C PHE A 310 -11.35 9.28 -5.86
N VAL A 311 -12.13 8.74 -6.82
CA VAL A 311 -13.32 9.38 -7.40
C VAL A 311 -14.44 8.36 -7.54
N ALA A 312 -15.69 8.75 -7.27
CA ALA A 312 -16.86 7.94 -7.58
C ALA A 312 -17.90 8.79 -8.31
N ALA A 313 -18.47 8.27 -9.39
CA ALA A 313 -19.55 8.93 -10.10
C ALA A 313 -20.68 7.94 -10.41
N TRP A 314 -21.90 8.41 -10.22
CA TRP A 314 -23.13 7.71 -10.62
C TRP A 314 -24.17 8.76 -10.97
N PRO A 315 -24.20 9.21 -12.23
CA PRO A 315 -25.04 10.33 -12.65
C PRO A 315 -26.51 10.11 -12.32
N GLY A 316 -27.13 11.09 -11.67
CA GLY A 316 -28.53 11.01 -11.20
C GLY A 316 -28.74 10.29 -9.86
N THR A 317 -27.71 9.59 -9.33
CA THR A 317 -27.78 8.90 -8.03
C THR A 317 -26.87 9.54 -7.00
N LEU A 318 -25.64 9.90 -7.38
CA LEU A 318 -24.70 10.65 -6.54
C LEU A 318 -24.68 12.13 -6.93
N PRO A 319 -24.43 13.05 -5.98
CA PRO A 319 -24.31 14.47 -6.26
C PRO A 319 -23.09 14.76 -7.15
N ALA A 320 -23.26 15.65 -8.11
CA ALA A 320 -22.18 16.12 -8.96
C ALA A 320 -21.34 17.21 -8.25
N GLY A 321 -20.02 17.21 -8.49
CA GLY A 321 -19.07 18.23 -8.02
C GLY A 321 -18.83 18.25 -6.51
N LYS A 322 -19.25 17.20 -5.80
CA LYS A 322 -19.04 17.09 -4.35
C LYS A 322 -17.60 16.73 -4.03
N VAL A 323 -17.02 17.43 -3.07
CA VAL A 323 -15.80 17.00 -2.37
C VAL A 323 -16.22 16.34 -1.07
N PHE A 324 -15.86 15.07 -0.89
CA PHE A 324 -16.10 14.34 0.34
C PHE A 324 -14.80 14.31 1.15
N ASP A 325 -14.80 14.89 2.34
CA ASP A 325 -13.62 15.19 3.13
C ASP A 325 -13.41 14.26 4.35
N GLN A 326 -14.36 13.35 4.61
CA GLN A 326 -14.17 12.32 5.62
C GLN A 326 -13.31 11.18 5.07
N PRO A 327 -12.48 10.52 5.92
CA PRO A 327 -11.70 9.36 5.51
C PRO A 327 -12.58 8.22 5.00
N VAL A 328 -12.20 7.67 3.84
CA VAL A 328 -12.74 6.44 3.25
C VAL A 328 -11.59 5.53 2.85
N ILE A 329 -11.87 4.24 2.66
CA ILE A 329 -10.86 3.26 2.29
C ILE A 329 -11.32 2.40 1.11
N ASN A 330 -10.39 1.90 0.29
CA ASN A 330 -10.72 1.07 -0.87
C ASN A 330 -11.57 -0.18 -0.52
N LEU A 331 -11.55 -0.64 0.74
CA LEU A 331 -12.41 -1.73 1.23
C LEU A 331 -13.91 -1.41 1.10
N ASP A 332 -14.27 -0.13 1.14
CA ASP A 332 -15.65 0.35 1.05
C ASP A 332 -16.31 0.07 -0.30
N VAL A 333 -15.49 -0.16 -1.33
CA VAL A 333 -15.97 -0.45 -2.68
C VAL A 333 -16.81 -1.72 -2.70
N ALA A 334 -16.39 -2.77 -2.01
CA ALA A 334 -17.12 -4.04 -1.97
C ALA A 334 -18.48 -3.89 -1.27
N ALA A 335 -18.51 -3.25 -0.11
CA ALA A 335 -19.76 -3.01 0.62
C ALA A 335 -20.71 -2.09 -0.17
N THR A 336 -20.16 -1.09 -0.86
CA THR A 336 -20.93 -0.19 -1.72
C THR A 336 -21.49 -0.92 -2.94
N ALA A 337 -20.71 -1.79 -3.58
CA ALA A 337 -21.13 -2.61 -4.71
C ALA A 337 -22.26 -3.59 -4.33
N VAL A 338 -22.12 -4.29 -3.20
CA VAL A 338 -23.14 -5.20 -2.65
C VAL A 338 -24.45 -4.44 -2.41
N ALA A 339 -24.38 -3.25 -1.77
CA ALA A 339 -25.55 -2.43 -1.52
C ALA A 339 -26.17 -1.88 -2.81
N ALA A 340 -25.35 -1.42 -3.78
CA ALA A 340 -25.83 -0.94 -5.09
C ALA A 340 -26.56 -2.04 -5.87
N ALA A 341 -26.12 -3.29 -5.73
CA ALA A 341 -26.77 -4.47 -6.33
C ALA A 341 -28.07 -4.88 -5.63
N GLY A 342 -28.47 -4.19 -4.54
CA GLY A 342 -29.67 -4.53 -3.76
C GLY A 342 -29.52 -5.83 -2.95
N LEU A 343 -28.28 -6.26 -2.70
CA LEU A 343 -27.99 -7.43 -1.88
C LEU A 343 -27.98 -7.05 -0.38
N PRO A 344 -28.26 -8.01 0.52
CA PRO A 344 -28.16 -7.77 1.95
C PRO A 344 -26.70 -7.46 2.34
N PRO A 345 -26.50 -6.70 3.44
CA PRO A 345 -25.17 -6.48 4.01
C PRO A 345 -24.45 -7.80 4.29
N ASP A 346 -23.14 -7.84 4.06
CA ASP A 346 -22.29 -8.98 4.39
C ASP A 346 -21.42 -8.61 5.59
N ASP A 347 -21.63 -9.25 6.73
CA ASP A 347 -20.93 -9.00 7.99
C ASP A 347 -19.44 -9.35 7.95
N LYS A 348 -19.00 -10.05 6.90
CA LYS A 348 -17.57 -10.35 6.70
C LYS A 348 -16.79 -9.18 6.11
N LEU A 349 -17.47 -8.19 5.54
CA LEU A 349 -16.83 -7.01 4.97
C LEU A 349 -16.32 -6.07 6.07
N ASP A 350 -15.10 -5.58 5.92
CA ASP A 350 -14.53 -4.54 6.78
C ASP A 350 -14.85 -3.14 6.27
N GLY A 351 -15.12 -3.00 4.98
CA GLY A 351 -15.58 -1.77 4.37
C GLY A 351 -17.03 -1.45 4.66
N VAL A 352 -17.42 -0.21 4.49
CA VAL A 352 -18.81 0.28 4.69
C VAL A 352 -19.45 0.70 3.37
N ASN A 353 -20.78 0.59 3.29
CA ASN A 353 -21.54 1.16 2.17
C ASN A 353 -21.50 2.69 2.21
N LEU A 354 -20.85 3.31 1.23
CA LEU A 354 -20.67 4.75 1.14
C LEU A 354 -21.92 5.49 0.62
N LEU A 355 -22.87 4.83 -0.04
CA LEU A 355 -24.01 5.50 -0.69
C LEU A 355 -24.81 6.42 0.24
N PRO A 356 -25.18 6.04 1.48
CA PRO A 356 -25.93 6.93 2.38
C PRO A 356 -25.15 8.21 2.75
N PHE A 357 -23.82 8.12 2.88
CA PHE A 357 -22.95 9.26 3.22
C PHE A 357 -22.78 10.20 2.01
N LEU A 358 -22.57 9.61 0.83
CA LEU A 358 -22.39 10.39 -0.39
C LEU A 358 -23.68 11.10 -0.80
N LYS A 359 -24.83 10.49 -0.61
CA LYS A 359 -26.16 11.09 -0.82
C LYS A 359 -26.53 12.13 0.23
N GLY A 360 -25.82 12.18 1.36
CA GLY A 360 -26.13 13.09 2.48
C GLY A 360 -27.24 12.58 3.40
N GLU A 361 -27.61 11.31 3.29
CA GLU A 361 -28.59 10.65 4.17
C GLU A 361 -27.99 10.39 5.56
N LYS A 362 -26.65 10.21 5.63
CA LYS A 362 -25.85 10.14 6.85
C LYS A 362 -24.84 11.28 6.87
N THR A 363 -24.74 11.96 8.01
CA THR A 363 -23.82 13.10 8.23
C THR A 363 -22.64 12.77 9.13
N THR A 364 -22.63 11.57 9.73
CA THR A 364 -21.48 11.05 10.50
C THR A 364 -20.34 10.66 9.57
N ALA A 365 -19.13 10.46 10.11
CA ALA A 365 -18.05 9.83 9.36
C ALA A 365 -18.41 8.38 9.02
N PRO A 366 -17.97 7.86 7.83
CA PRO A 366 -18.14 6.45 7.48
C PRO A 366 -17.42 5.52 8.43
N HIS A 367 -16.22 5.91 8.86
CA HIS A 367 -15.37 5.16 9.78
C HIS A 367 -15.04 5.98 11.01
N GLU A 368 -15.06 5.35 12.18
CA GLU A 368 -14.49 5.91 13.40
C GLU A 368 -12.95 5.83 13.34
N THR A 369 -12.45 4.69 12.88
CA THR A 369 -11.01 4.39 12.78
C THR A 369 -10.70 3.61 11.51
N LEU A 370 -9.52 3.89 10.92
CA LEU A 370 -8.92 3.09 9.86
C LEU A 370 -7.57 2.54 10.35
N PHE A 371 -7.20 1.35 9.87
CA PHE A 371 -6.01 0.65 10.34
C PHE A 371 -5.15 0.15 9.18
N TRP A 372 -3.83 0.04 9.43
CA TRP A 372 -2.85 -0.51 8.49
C TRP A 372 -1.77 -1.28 9.24
N ARG A 373 -1.27 -2.33 8.61
CA ARG A 373 -0.04 -3.02 8.99
C ARG A 373 0.68 -3.49 7.73
N TRP A 374 1.97 -3.20 7.65
CA TRP A 374 2.82 -3.63 6.56
C TRP A 374 4.27 -3.72 7.01
N ARG A 375 4.89 -4.89 6.89
CA ARG A 375 6.24 -5.18 7.39
C ARG A 375 6.45 -4.70 8.83
N SER A 376 7.42 -3.77 9.04
CA SER A 376 7.67 -3.19 10.38
C SER A 376 6.80 -1.98 10.72
N GLN A 377 5.87 -1.61 9.86
CA GLN A 377 5.00 -0.46 10.05
C GLN A 377 3.60 -0.88 10.48
N ALA A 378 3.00 -0.12 11.37
CA ALA A 378 1.57 -0.21 11.68
C ALA A 378 1.01 1.19 11.93
N ALA A 379 -0.23 1.45 11.50
CA ALA A 379 -0.85 2.76 11.64
C ALA A 379 -2.34 2.66 11.98
N VAL A 380 -2.83 3.69 12.67
CA VAL A 380 -4.25 3.92 12.94
C VAL A 380 -4.58 5.38 12.71
N LEU A 381 -5.69 5.62 12.01
CA LEU A 381 -6.25 6.94 11.79
C LEU A 381 -7.62 7.04 12.48
N GLU A 382 -7.71 7.90 13.47
CA GLU A 382 -8.95 8.42 14.04
C GLU A 382 -8.95 9.92 13.77
N PHE A 383 -9.59 10.29 12.67
CA PHE A 383 -9.48 11.65 12.12
C PHE A 383 -9.78 12.73 13.17
N PRO A 384 -8.90 13.76 13.31
CA PRO A 384 -7.76 14.07 12.45
C PRO A 384 -6.41 13.43 12.85
N TRP A 385 -6.38 12.60 13.88
CA TRP A 385 -5.16 12.04 14.46
C TRP A 385 -4.74 10.75 13.80
N LYS A 386 -3.50 10.70 13.30
CA LYS A 386 -2.88 9.49 12.76
C LYS A 386 -1.68 9.09 13.61
N HIS A 387 -1.75 7.90 14.15
CA HIS A 387 -0.64 7.31 14.91
C HIS A 387 0.04 6.26 14.04
N ILE A 388 1.36 6.37 13.89
CA ILE A 388 2.20 5.43 13.14
C ILE A 388 3.23 4.84 14.09
N ARG A 389 3.41 3.54 13.99
CA ARG A 389 4.44 2.78 14.66
C ARG A 389 5.41 2.22 13.62
N LEU A 390 6.72 2.30 13.89
CA LEU A 390 7.78 1.69 13.11
C LEU A 390 8.58 0.76 14.02
N GLY A 391 8.46 -0.54 13.79
CA GLY A 391 9.05 -1.56 14.64
C GLY A 391 8.53 -1.50 16.09
N PRO A 392 9.30 -2.02 17.06
CA PRO A 392 8.88 -2.11 18.45
C PRO A 392 8.98 -0.77 19.21
N THR A 393 9.77 0.18 18.74
CA THR A 393 10.18 1.35 19.55
C THR A 393 9.73 2.69 19.01
N GLU A 394 9.74 2.88 17.69
CA GLU A 394 9.49 4.20 17.12
C GLU A 394 7.98 4.47 16.99
N ARG A 395 7.56 5.66 17.42
CA ARG A 395 6.16 6.07 17.48
C ARG A 395 6.00 7.51 17.05
N PHE A 396 4.99 7.75 16.24
CA PHE A 396 4.66 9.05 15.69
C PHE A 396 3.18 9.34 15.87
N LEU A 397 2.86 10.59 16.19
CA LEU A 397 1.49 11.09 16.19
C LEU A 397 1.42 12.35 15.33
N PHE A 398 0.51 12.35 14.38
CA PHE A 398 0.32 13.45 13.44
C PHE A 398 -1.13 13.96 13.44
N ASP A 399 -1.30 15.27 13.23
CA ASP A 399 -2.56 15.85 12.80
C ASP A 399 -2.50 15.99 11.26
N VAL A 400 -3.22 15.11 10.54
CA VAL A 400 -3.19 15.05 9.07
C VAL A 400 -3.95 16.20 8.39
N THR A 401 -4.43 17.18 9.15
CA THR A 401 -5.08 18.39 8.62
C THR A 401 -4.17 19.60 8.60
N THR A 402 -3.02 19.54 9.28
CA THR A 402 -2.08 20.66 9.37
C THR A 402 -1.20 20.77 8.12
N PRO A 403 -0.71 21.98 7.80
CA PRO A 403 0.23 22.16 6.69
C PRO A 403 1.54 21.39 6.85
N ASP A 404 1.98 21.18 8.10
CA ASP A 404 3.21 20.42 8.40
C ASP A 404 3.00 18.91 8.16
N GLY A 405 1.74 18.46 8.09
CA GLY A 405 1.38 17.08 7.81
C GLY A 405 2.13 16.08 8.70
N GLU A 406 2.65 15.03 8.08
CA GLU A 406 3.34 13.94 8.76
C GLU A 406 4.85 14.18 8.97
N THR A 407 5.31 15.44 8.95
CA THR A 407 6.69 15.80 9.29
C THR A 407 6.86 16.27 10.74
N LYS A 408 5.76 16.65 11.42
CA LYS A 408 5.79 17.14 12.79
C LYS A 408 5.20 16.12 13.75
N ASN A 409 6.07 15.37 14.42
CA ASN A 409 5.63 14.42 15.44
C ASN A 409 5.12 15.14 16.69
N LEU A 410 3.82 14.96 16.98
CA LEU A 410 3.11 15.59 18.11
C LEU A 410 2.98 14.68 19.34
N ILE A 411 3.64 13.53 19.36
CA ILE A 411 3.46 12.49 20.39
C ILE A 411 3.76 12.99 21.80
N THR A 412 4.76 13.86 21.96
CA THR A 412 5.12 14.45 23.25
C THR A 412 4.15 15.53 23.73
N GLN A 413 3.37 16.11 22.81
CA GLN A 413 2.39 17.14 23.11
C GLN A 413 1.01 16.53 23.43
N HIS A 414 0.72 15.34 22.91
CA HIS A 414 -0.55 14.63 23.06
C HIS A 414 -0.34 13.15 23.39
N PRO A 415 0.37 12.81 24.49
CA PRO A 415 0.67 11.42 24.84
C PRO A 415 -0.59 10.59 25.10
N GLU A 416 -1.64 11.19 25.66
CA GLU A 416 -2.92 10.52 25.94
C GLU A 416 -3.65 10.07 24.66
N ILE A 417 -3.53 10.85 23.57
CA ILE A 417 -4.09 10.47 22.27
C ILE A 417 -3.28 9.31 21.67
N ALA A 418 -1.95 9.41 21.73
CA ALA A 418 -1.06 8.36 21.22
C ALA A 418 -1.28 7.02 21.94
N GLU A 419 -1.38 7.01 23.28
CA GLU A 419 -1.63 5.80 24.06
C GLU A 419 -3.00 5.18 23.71
N ARG A 420 -4.04 5.98 23.57
CA ARG A 420 -5.36 5.52 23.20
C ARG A 420 -5.38 4.91 21.81
N LEU A 421 -4.72 5.54 20.84
CA LEU A 421 -4.62 5.04 19.47
C LEU A 421 -3.75 3.79 19.38
N GLU A 422 -2.64 3.71 20.13
CA GLU A 422 -1.81 2.51 20.23
C GLU A 422 -2.63 1.32 20.78
N ALA A 423 -3.48 1.55 21.78
CA ALA A 423 -4.35 0.51 22.31
C ALA A 423 -5.36 0.00 21.28
N LYS A 424 -5.99 0.91 20.50
CA LYS A 424 -6.87 0.53 19.37
C LYS A 424 -6.12 -0.26 18.31
N LEU A 425 -4.93 0.19 17.93
CA LEU A 425 -4.08 -0.45 16.93
C LEU A 425 -3.67 -1.86 17.36
N LYS A 426 -3.27 -2.01 18.62
CA LYS A 426 -2.94 -3.32 19.20
C LYS A 426 -4.15 -4.25 19.18
N SER A 427 -5.30 -3.80 19.67
CA SER A 427 -6.54 -4.61 19.68
C SER A 427 -6.92 -5.10 18.29
N TRP A 428 -6.84 -4.24 17.27
CA TRP A 428 -7.07 -4.63 15.89
C TRP A 428 -6.01 -5.62 15.39
N SER A 429 -4.73 -5.36 15.68
CA SER A 429 -3.63 -6.21 15.22
C SER A 429 -3.67 -7.61 15.83
N ASP A 430 -4.24 -7.78 17.03
CA ASP A 430 -4.45 -9.08 17.68
C ASP A 430 -5.51 -9.94 16.96
N THR A 431 -6.30 -9.36 16.03
CA THR A 431 -7.29 -10.08 15.19
C THR A 431 -6.75 -10.54 13.83
N LEU A 432 -5.49 -10.25 13.52
CA LEU A 432 -4.87 -10.48 12.21
C LEU A 432 -4.13 -11.81 12.13
N ASN A 433 -3.65 -12.15 10.95
CA ASN A 433 -2.82 -13.34 10.69
C ASN A 433 -1.51 -12.95 9.95
N PRO A 434 -0.33 -13.02 10.62
CA PRO A 434 -0.15 -13.38 12.03
C PRO A 434 -0.72 -12.31 12.99
N THR A 435 -0.99 -12.71 14.23
CA THR A 435 -1.47 -11.80 15.28
C THR A 435 -0.38 -10.86 15.78
N GLY A 436 -0.78 -9.68 16.25
CA GLY A 436 0.10 -8.73 16.95
C GLY A 436 0.73 -7.67 16.08
N LEU A 437 1.36 -6.73 16.75
CA LEU A 437 2.11 -5.62 16.14
C LEU A 437 3.49 -6.08 15.68
N PRO A 438 4.13 -5.37 14.72
CA PRO A 438 5.50 -5.65 14.32
C PRO A 438 6.47 -5.60 15.50
N THR A 439 7.30 -6.65 15.64
CA THR A 439 8.28 -6.81 16.73
C THR A 439 9.71 -6.47 16.31
N GLU A 440 9.93 -6.24 15.01
CA GLU A 440 11.22 -5.92 14.42
C GLU A 440 11.11 -4.65 13.59
N THR A 441 12.24 -3.97 13.38
CA THR A 441 12.36 -2.86 12.42
C THR A 441 13.11 -3.35 11.20
N VAL A 442 12.53 -3.16 10.02
CA VAL A 442 13.18 -3.42 8.74
C VAL A 442 13.99 -2.17 8.36
N ASP A 443 15.29 -2.34 8.10
CA ASP A 443 16.20 -1.21 7.80
C ASP A 443 15.71 -0.37 6.61
N ALA A 444 15.13 -1.01 5.60
CA ALA A 444 14.55 -0.32 4.46
C ALA A 444 13.38 0.58 4.86
N ASP A 445 12.53 0.13 5.79
CA ASP A 445 11.40 0.94 6.28
C ASP A 445 11.90 2.14 7.09
N GLN A 446 12.92 1.94 7.93
CA GLN A 446 13.55 3.05 8.66
C GLN A 446 14.13 4.09 7.69
N SER A 447 14.88 3.65 6.67
CA SER A 447 15.44 4.54 5.64
C SER A 447 14.37 5.35 4.91
N PHE A 448 13.18 4.78 4.63
CA PHE A 448 12.06 5.54 4.06
C PHE A 448 11.63 6.71 4.94
N PHE A 449 11.48 6.48 6.23
CA PHE A 449 11.07 7.53 7.18
C PHE A 449 12.13 8.64 7.33
N GLU A 450 13.42 8.27 7.30
CA GLU A 450 14.53 9.23 7.34
C GLU A 450 14.58 10.08 6.05
N ASP A 451 14.47 9.45 4.88
CA ASP A 451 14.56 10.13 3.58
C ASP A 451 13.41 11.14 3.35
N HIS A 452 12.24 10.89 3.94
CA HIS A 452 11.07 11.78 3.83
C HIS A 452 10.91 12.76 4.99
N GLY A 453 11.92 12.85 5.88
CA GLY A 453 11.94 13.82 6.98
C GLY A 453 10.88 13.56 8.06
N VAL A 454 10.30 12.37 8.11
CA VAL A 454 9.45 11.91 9.21
C VAL A 454 10.29 11.75 10.48
N PHE A 455 11.52 11.26 10.32
CA PHE A 455 12.59 11.45 11.29
C PHE A 455 13.35 12.72 10.92
N PRO A 456 13.49 13.69 11.81
CA PRO A 456 14.41 14.81 11.59
C PRO A 456 15.84 14.24 11.46
N LYS A 457 16.52 14.54 10.37
CA LYS A 457 17.93 14.12 10.15
C LYS A 457 18.88 14.59 11.27
N ASP A 458 18.48 15.61 12.02
CA ASP A 458 19.24 16.26 13.10
C ASP A 458 18.64 16.04 14.51
N ALA A 459 17.47 15.44 14.63
CA ALA A 459 17.03 15.00 15.93
C ALA A 459 17.87 13.76 16.26
N ALA A 460 18.71 13.87 17.31
CA ALA A 460 19.22 12.69 17.96
C ALA A 460 18.02 11.74 18.12
N ALA A 461 18.06 10.58 17.45
CA ALA A 461 16.98 9.59 17.54
C ALA A 461 16.63 9.47 19.03
N PRO A 462 15.34 9.44 19.42
CA PRO A 462 15.00 9.25 20.80
C PRO A 462 15.83 8.08 21.28
N VAL A 463 16.60 8.32 22.34
CA VAL A 463 17.61 7.38 22.83
C VAL A 463 16.89 6.13 23.32
N ALA A 464 16.47 5.30 22.39
CA ALA A 464 15.89 4.01 22.64
C ALA A 464 17.03 3.05 22.94
N GLY A 465 17.41 3.03 24.18
CA GLY A 465 18.49 2.22 24.70
C GLY A 465 19.57 3.06 25.40
N PRO A 466 20.33 2.45 26.30
CA PRO A 466 21.35 3.12 27.05
C PRO A 466 22.37 3.82 26.14
N GLN A 467 22.40 5.14 26.18
CA GLN A 467 23.30 5.99 25.40
C GLN A 467 23.23 5.79 23.87
N GLY A 468 22.04 5.42 23.34
CA GLY A 468 21.78 5.28 21.91
C GLY A 468 22.19 3.93 21.29
N TRP A 469 22.57 2.95 22.10
CA TRP A 469 22.76 1.58 21.68
C TRP A 469 21.43 0.80 21.71
N GLN A 470 21.18 0.00 20.73
CA GLN A 470 19.96 -0.81 20.57
C GLN A 470 20.33 -2.27 20.30
N VAL A 471 19.51 -3.18 20.78
CA VAL A 471 19.59 -4.60 20.38
C VAL A 471 18.48 -4.88 19.35
N ARG A 472 18.83 -5.61 18.31
CA ARG A 472 17.90 -6.19 17.35
C ARG A 472 17.85 -7.70 17.57
N ASN A 473 16.66 -8.26 17.48
CA ASN A 473 16.41 -9.70 17.66
C ASN A 473 16.93 -10.21 19.03
N GLY A 474 16.63 -9.44 20.09
CA GLY A 474 17.04 -9.71 21.47
C GLY A 474 16.47 -8.70 22.46
N GLU A 475 16.82 -8.87 23.73
CA GLU A 475 16.41 -7.97 24.82
C GLU A 475 17.64 -7.23 25.37
N LEU A 476 17.48 -5.95 25.68
CA LEU A 476 18.50 -5.07 26.22
C LEU A 476 18.03 -4.41 27.51
N THR A 477 18.78 -4.59 28.58
CA THR A 477 18.57 -3.87 29.86
C THR A 477 19.89 -3.31 30.36
N THR A 478 19.82 -2.38 31.33
CA THR A 478 21.03 -1.88 32.03
C THR A 478 20.94 -2.30 33.49
N ASN A 479 21.96 -2.99 33.96
CA ASN A 479 22.06 -3.39 35.34
C ASN A 479 23.53 -3.41 35.80
N ASN A 480 23.79 -2.99 37.03
CA ASN A 480 25.12 -2.99 37.68
C ASN A 480 26.23 -2.38 36.78
N GLY A 481 25.94 -1.30 36.10
CA GLY A 481 26.95 -0.59 35.29
C GLY A 481 27.31 -1.27 33.98
N ALA A 482 26.43 -2.10 33.42
CA ALA A 482 26.64 -2.76 32.15
C ALA A 482 25.33 -2.94 31.39
N LEU A 483 25.42 -3.03 30.07
CA LEU A 483 24.35 -3.56 29.23
C LEU A 483 24.24 -5.07 29.49
N GLN A 484 23.03 -5.52 29.76
CA GLN A 484 22.65 -6.92 29.87
C GLN A 484 21.88 -7.31 28.62
N ILE A 485 22.36 -8.30 27.89
CA ILE A 485 21.80 -8.67 26.59
C ILE A 485 21.37 -10.13 26.62
N VAL A 486 20.14 -10.38 26.16
CA VAL A 486 19.62 -11.70 25.79
C VAL A 486 19.49 -11.74 24.29
N ALA A 487 20.32 -12.54 23.62
CA ALA A 487 20.34 -12.66 22.16
C ALA A 487 19.30 -13.67 21.70
N GLY A 488 18.47 -13.30 20.73
CA GLY A 488 17.52 -14.20 20.07
C GLY A 488 18.21 -15.21 19.13
N ASN A 489 17.43 -16.02 18.47
CA ASN A 489 17.93 -17.06 17.55
C ASN A 489 18.11 -16.59 16.10
N ASP A 490 17.51 -15.46 15.73
CA ASP A 490 17.51 -14.97 14.35
C ASP A 490 18.40 -13.72 14.19
N ALA A 491 19.68 -13.98 13.82
CA ALA A 491 20.71 -12.98 13.55
C ALA A 491 20.70 -11.76 14.52
N PRO A 492 20.82 -11.97 15.86
CA PRO A 492 20.78 -10.88 16.83
C PRO A 492 22.03 -10.01 16.75
N PHE A 493 21.86 -8.70 16.96
CA PHE A 493 22.98 -7.74 17.00
C PHE A 493 22.70 -6.53 17.90
N LEU A 494 23.77 -6.00 18.51
CA LEU A 494 23.79 -4.70 19.16
C LEU A 494 24.24 -3.66 18.14
N THR A 495 23.55 -2.53 18.03
CA THR A 495 23.77 -1.56 16.96
C THR A 495 23.75 -0.13 17.43
N ARG A 496 24.48 0.73 16.71
CA ARG A 496 24.45 2.17 16.83
C ARG A 496 24.63 2.83 15.49
N ASN A 497 23.73 3.73 15.15
CA ASN A 497 23.78 4.64 14.01
C ASN A 497 24.26 6.05 14.42
N ASN A 498 24.26 6.97 13.48
CA ASN A 498 24.66 8.38 13.66
C ASN A 498 26.09 8.52 14.24
N LEU A 499 26.99 7.66 13.77
CA LEU A 499 28.41 7.79 14.00
C LEU A 499 29.01 8.71 12.92
N ASP A 500 30.05 9.46 13.26
CA ASP A 500 30.83 10.29 12.33
C ASP A 500 32.32 10.10 12.63
N LEU A 501 32.87 8.95 12.25
CA LEU A 501 34.25 8.58 12.55
C LEU A 501 35.04 8.29 11.27
N PRO A 502 36.01 9.14 10.91
CA PRO A 502 36.86 8.87 9.74
C PRO A 502 37.69 7.61 9.94
N GLY A 503 37.67 6.75 8.91
CA GLY A 503 38.39 5.48 8.93
C GLY A 503 39.89 5.58 8.68
N PRO A 504 40.68 4.54 9.04
CA PRO A 504 40.25 3.33 9.73
C PRO A 504 39.80 3.59 11.18
N VAL A 505 38.93 2.71 11.71
CA VAL A 505 38.41 2.83 13.07
C VAL A 505 38.89 1.64 13.93
N THR A 506 39.38 1.91 15.13
CA THR A 506 39.62 0.89 16.13
C THR A 506 38.46 0.83 17.11
N ALA A 507 37.83 -0.34 17.24
CA ALA A 507 36.80 -0.63 18.24
C ALA A 507 37.42 -1.37 19.42
N THR A 508 37.25 -0.82 20.64
CA THR A 508 37.65 -1.46 21.90
C THR A 508 36.39 -1.72 22.72
N LEU A 509 36.12 -2.99 23.00
CA LEU A 509 34.92 -3.46 23.68
C LEU A 509 35.31 -4.09 25.03
N ARG A 510 34.67 -3.70 26.12
CA ARG A 510 34.86 -4.35 27.42
C ARG A 510 33.66 -5.24 27.74
N LEU A 511 33.86 -6.54 27.59
CA LEU A 511 32.83 -7.56 27.52
C LEU A 511 33.03 -8.67 28.54
N ARG A 512 31.96 -9.37 28.91
CA ARG A 512 31.98 -10.69 29.55
C ARG A 512 30.74 -11.48 29.19
N ALA A 513 30.78 -12.79 29.32
CA ALA A 513 29.62 -13.65 29.10
C ALA A 513 29.77 -15.00 29.81
N LYS A 514 28.65 -15.60 30.22
CA LYS A 514 28.62 -17.00 30.68
C LYS A 514 28.94 -17.98 29.54
N ALA A 515 28.48 -17.64 28.33
CA ALA A 515 28.75 -18.37 27.10
C ALA A 515 29.00 -17.33 25.98
N GLY A 516 30.25 -17.20 25.58
CA GLY A 516 30.68 -16.35 24.47
C GLY A 516 30.76 -17.14 23.16
N GLY A 517 31.52 -16.62 22.20
CA GLY A 517 31.74 -17.29 20.92
C GLY A 517 32.25 -16.37 19.82
N LYS A 518 32.54 -16.96 18.68
CA LYS A 518 32.95 -16.21 17.48
C LYS A 518 31.79 -15.37 16.96
N THR A 519 32.11 -14.12 16.66
CA THR A 519 31.15 -13.16 16.14
C THR A 519 31.81 -12.13 15.25
N THR A 520 31.09 -11.13 14.75
CA THR A 520 31.60 -10.12 13.84
C THR A 520 31.10 -8.73 14.21
N LEU A 521 31.91 -7.73 13.89
CA LEU A 521 31.51 -6.35 13.73
C LEU A 521 31.20 -6.11 12.25
N ALA A 522 30.06 -5.57 11.93
CA ALA A 522 29.71 -5.13 10.57
C ALA A 522 29.48 -3.62 10.58
N TRP A 523 29.86 -2.92 9.50
CA TRP A 523 29.72 -1.47 9.45
C TRP A 523 29.21 -0.98 8.10
N ARG A 524 28.67 0.25 8.12
CA ARG A 524 28.29 1.02 6.94
C ARG A 524 29.00 2.38 6.99
N THR A 525 29.40 2.87 5.83
CA THR A 525 30.07 4.16 5.67
C THR A 525 29.16 5.18 4.98
N ASP A 526 29.56 6.45 5.02
CA ASP A 526 28.95 7.56 4.28
C ASP A 526 29.00 7.40 2.74
N LEU A 527 29.76 6.43 2.24
CA LEU A 527 29.88 6.11 0.81
C LEU A 527 28.95 4.96 0.38
N GLN A 528 28.08 4.45 1.28
CA GLN A 528 27.28 3.24 1.06
C GLN A 528 25.84 3.43 1.50
N ASP A 529 24.91 2.94 0.69
CA ASP A 529 23.49 2.92 1.02
C ASP A 529 23.10 1.75 1.96
N ASN A 530 23.88 0.64 1.95
CA ASN A 530 23.61 -0.58 2.72
C ASN A 530 24.88 -1.18 3.29
N PHE A 531 24.74 -2.08 4.27
CA PHE A 531 25.85 -2.89 4.77
C PHE A 531 26.35 -3.82 3.66
N ALA A 532 27.66 -3.78 3.38
CA ALA A 532 28.29 -4.69 2.45
C ALA A 532 28.75 -5.97 3.15
N THR A 533 28.70 -7.10 2.44
CA THR A 533 29.10 -8.41 2.99
C THR A 533 30.57 -8.46 3.41
N ASP A 534 31.43 -7.65 2.76
CA ASP A 534 32.87 -7.62 3.01
C ASP A 534 33.27 -6.61 4.09
N ASP A 535 32.35 -5.72 4.50
CA ASP A 535 32.61 -4.74 5.55
C ASP A 535 32.34 -5.35 6.93
N THR A 536 33.13 -6.35 7.26
CA THR A 536 33.06 -7.09 8.53
C THR A 536 34.43 -7.34 9.13
N ALA A 537 34.53 -7.40 10.47
CA ALA A 537 35.69 -7.79 11.22
C ALA A 537 35.31 -8.84 12.27
N ALA A 538 35.96 -9.99 12.25
CA ALA A 538 35.71 -11.05 13.21
C ALA A 538 36.33 -10.73 14.57
N PHE A 539 35.65 -11.09 15.65
CA PHE A 539 36.21 -11.10 17.00
C PHE A 539 35.60 -12.26 17.82
N ASP A 540 36.19 -12.54 18.98
CA ASP A 540 35.69 -13.54 19.90
C ASP A 540 35.04 -12.82 21.10
N TRP A 541 33.74 -13.07 21.32
CA TRP A 541 33.08 -12.67 22.55
C TRP A 541 33.55 -13.60 23.67
N PRO A 542 34.23 -13.07 24.71
CA PRO A 542 34.88 -13.91 25.71
C PRO A 542 33.89 -14.68 26.58
N THR A 543 34.14 -15.96 26.82
CA THR A 543 33.51 -16.73 27.88
C THR A 543 34.29 -16.52 29.19
N SER A 544 33.84 -15.60 30.03
CA SER A 544 34.52 -15.22 31.25
C SER A 544 33.54 -14.55 32.23
N SER A 545 33.71 -14.80 33.55
CA SER A 545 33.05 -14.04 34.61
C SER A 545 33.73 -12.70 34.88
N GLU A 546 34.98 -12.54 34.47
CA GLU A 546 35.74 -11.32 34.58
C GLU A 546 35.65 -10.48 33.30
N TRP A 547 35.73 -9.16 33.47
CA TRP A 547 35.70 -8.24 32.35
C TRP A 547 36.96 -8.42 31.47
N GLN A 548 36.75 -8.69 30.20
CA GLN A 548 37.79 -8.81 29.19
C GLN A 548 37.72 -7.65 28.20
N GLU A 549 38.85 -7.17 27.76
CA GLU A 549 38.95 -6.15 26.70
C GLU A 549 39.26 -6.84 25.38
N VAL A 550 38.47 -6.52 24.35
CA VAL A 550 38.59 -7.02 22.99
C VAL A 550 38.76 -5.86 22.05
N GLN A 551 39.77 -5.92 21.18
CA GLN A 551 40.00 -4.90 20.15
C GLN A 551 39.81 -5.48 18.75
N ALA A 552 39.21 -4.68 17.86
CA ALA A 552 39.09 -4.98 16.44
C ALA A 552 39.37 -3.72 15.62
N VAL A 553 40.15 -3.89 14.55
CA VAL A 553 40.41 -2.82 13.58
C VAL A 553 39.46 -2.97 12.42
N LEU A 554 38.68 -1.91 12.17
CA LEU A 554 37.75 -1.82 11.08
C LEU A 554 38.39 -1.02 9.94
N PRO A 555 38.69 -1.61 8.78
CA PRO A 555 39.32 -0.92 7.66
C PRO A 555 38.32 -0.03 6.89
N VAL A 556 37.66 0.83 7.62
CA VAL A 556 36.63 1.75 7.12
C VAL A 556 37.23 2.66 6.05
N LYS A 557 36.60 2.69 4.86
CA LYS A 557 36.88 3.65 3.79
C LYS A 557 35.81 4.74 3.85
N GLY A 558 36.24 6.02 4.02
CA GLY A 558 35.33 7.12 4.31
C GLY A 558 35.05 7.27 5.79
N LYS A 559 33.82 7.58 6.17
CA LYS A 559 33.39 7.74 7.56
C LYS A 559 32.48 6.58 7.99
N LEU A 560 32.75 6.01 9.15
CA LEU A 560 31.84 5.07 9.81
C LEU A 560 30.59 5.84 10.25
N ILE A 561 29.41 5.46 9.74
CA ILE A 561 28.14 6.07 10.13
C ILE A 561 27.22 5.13 10.89
N HIS A 562 27.42 3.80 10.77
CA HIS A 562 26.59 2.79 11.41
C HIS A 562 27.42 1.54 11.75
N LEU A 563 27.32 1.06 12.98
CA LEU A 563 28.02 -0.13 13.48
C LEU A 563 27.02 -1.17 14.00
N ARG A 564 27.24 -2.43 13.66
CA ARG A 564 26.57 -3.60 14.22
C ARG A 564 27.60 -4.52 14.88
N ILE A 565 27.31 -4.93 16.12
CA ILE A 565 28.05 -5.95 16.85
C ILE A 565 27.16 -7.19 16.84
N MET A 566 27.47 -8.16 16.00
CA MET A 566 26.70 -9.40 15.93
C MET A 566 26.82 -10.15 17.24
N LEU A 567 25.72 -10.76 17.71
CA LEU A 567 25.66 -11.47 18.99
C LEU A 567 25.62 -12.97 18.74
N PRO A 568 26.25 -13.79 19.61
CA PRO A 568 26.11 -15.23 19.53
C PRO A 568 24.63 -15.64 19.68
N LYS A 569 24.09 -16.40 18.72
CA LYS A 569 22.68 -16.78 18.65
C LYS A 569 22.21 -17.54 19.90
N GLY A 570 21.04 -17.17 20.44
CA GLY A 570 20.42 -17.82 21.59
C GLY A 570 21.20 -17.68 22.89
N SER A 571 22.20 -16.80 22.94
CA SER A 571 23.01 -16.59 24.14
C SER A 571 22.29 -15.69 25.14
N SER A 572 22.43 -16.00 26.42
CA SER A 572 21.99 -15.19 27.54
C SER A 572 23.15 -14.81 28.45
N GLY A 573 23.01 -13.67 29.13
CA GLY A 573 24.04 -13.18 30.05
C GLY A 573 25.28 -12.64 29.30
N LEU A 574 25.07 -12.08 28.11
CA LEU A 574 26.06 -11.23 27.45
C LEU A 574 26.07 -9.87 28.13
N GLU A 575 27.24 -9.39 28.52
CA GLU A 575 27.37 -8.12 29.22
C GLU A 575 28.41 -7.22 28.54
N VAL A 576 28.07 -5.93 28.42
CA VAL A 576 28.94 -4.89 27.86
C VAL A 576 29.11 -3.78 28.88
N GLN A 577 30.33 -3.54 29.35
CA GLN A 577 30.62 -2.46 30.31
C GLN A 577 30.94 -1.15 29.59
N SER A 578 31.71 -1.23 28.50
CA SER A 578 32.03 -0.05 27.68
C SER A 578 32.31 -0.42 26.23
N ILE A 579 32.06 0.56 25.35
CA ILE A 579 32.43 0.53 23.94
C ILE A 579 33.20 1.82 23.66
N GLU A 580 34.36 1.70 23.02
CA GLU A 580 35.15 2.82 22.57
C GLU A 580 35.45 2.66 21.06
N LEU A 581 35.19 3.70 20.30
CA LEU A 581 35.47 3.77 18.87
C LEU A 581 36.43 4.93 18.61
N GLN A 582 37.58 4.63 18.04
CA GLN A 582 38.59 5.63 17.71
C GLN A 582 38.83 5.67 16.20
N GLY A 583 38.47 6.76 15.56
CA GLY A 583 38.79 7.05 14.17
C GLY A 583 40.21 7.60 14.01
N LYS A 584 40.65 7.72 12.73
CA LYS A 584 42.02 8.10 12.35
C LYS A 584 42.51 9.41 12.97
N ASP A 585 41.65 10.42 13.06
CA ASP A 585 42.06 11.80 13.34
C ASP A 585 41.35 12.40 14.56
N GLY A 586 40.63 11.58 15.35
CA GLY A 586 39.70 12.08 16.33
C GLY A 586 39.93 11.70 17.78
N LYS A 587 39.20 12.40 18.67
CA LYS A 587 38.99 11.94 20.03
C LYS A 587 38.14 10.66 19.98
N PRO A 588 38.45 9.65 20.82
CA PRO A 588 37.63 8.45 20.89
C PRO A 588 36.20 8.80 21.34
N GLN A 589 35.20 8.17 20.72
CA GLN A 589 33.85 8.16 21.23
C GLN A 589 33.74 6.99 22.21
N VAL A 590 33.36 7.27 23.45
CA VAL A 590 33.33 6.28 24.53
C VAL A 590 31.95 6.25 25.17
N TRP A 591 31.36 5.06 25.21
CA TRP A 591 30.11 4.77 25.93
C TRP A 591 30.44 3.87 27.11
N ARG A 592 30.10 4.33 28.32
CA ARG A 592 30.23 3.60 29.58
C ARG A 592 28.87 3.46 30.20
N PHE A 593 28.51 2.24 30.59
CA PHE A 593 27.17 1.93 31.06
C PHE A 593 27.10 1.87 32.59
N ASP A 594 28.17 2.30 33.27
CA ASP A 594 28.21 2.47 34.73
C ASP A 594 27.31 3.63 35.16
N SER A 595 26.52 3.42 36.22
CA SER A 595 25.46 4.29 36.72
C SER A 595 25.97 5.56 37.44
N SER A 596 27.15 6.07 37.07
CA SER A 596 27.72 7.28 37.63
C SER A 596 27.89 8.35 36.56
N ARG A 597 26.78 8.99 36.17
CA ARG A 597 26.63 10.44 35.96
C ARG A 597 25.23 10.81 35.48
#